data_2953679ab94c313cde826cea5f74f085
#
_entry.id   2953679ab94c313cde826cea5f74f085
#
_cell.length_a   1.000
_cell.length_b   1.000
_cell.length_c   1.000
_cell.angle_alpha   90.00
_cell.angle_beta   90.00
_cell.angle_gamma   90.00
#
_symmetry.space_group_name_H-M   'P 1'
#
loop_
_entity.id
_entity.type
_entity.pdbx_description
1 polymer ?
#
loop_
_entity_poly.entity_id
_entity_poly.type
_entity_poly.pdbx_seq_one_letter_code
_entity_poly.pdbx_strand_id
1 'polypeptide(L)'
;MRTVLITGTAGFIGFHLARLLLAEGFRVVGYDGMTPYYDPALKRARHQILLQSPGFSCEEGMLEDMARLQALCRRERPEIIVHLAAQAGVRYSLENPRAYVEANLLGAFNVLECAREPGVQHLLMASTSSVYGANTEMPFAETQKTAHPLTLYAATKQANEAMAHAYAHLWKLPVTMFRFFTVYGPWGRPDMALFRFVKAALEGEPIEIYNHGRMARDFTYVTDLVRGIRLLLDVPPVEPACPADILPGDSLSPVAPWRIVNIGNSTRVPLMDFVTEIER
;
A
#
# COMPACT_ATOMS: atom_id res chain seq x y z
N MET A 1 -10.39 -11.57 20.00
CA MET A 1 -9.52 -10.46 19.50
C MET A 1 -9.07 -10.86 18.11
N ARG A 2 -9.43 -10.10 17.07
CA ARG A 2 -9.09 -10.43 15.68
C ARG A 2 -7.60 -10.25 15.43
N THR A 3 -6.99 -11.19 14.72
CA THR A 3 -5.57 -11.15 14.37
C THR A 3 -5.40 -10.63 12.94
N VAL A 4 -4.60 -9.58 12.78
CA VAL A 4 -4.27 -8.97 11.49
C VAL A 4 -2.77 -9.12 11.22
N LEU A 5 -2.41 -9.77 10.12
CA LEU A 5 -1.05 -9.77 9.61
C LEU A 5 -0.87 -8.55 8.72
N ILE A 6 0.11 -7.71 9.03
CA ILE A 6 0.47 -6.56 8.20
C ILE A 6 1.88 -6.77 7.68
N THR A 7 2.05 -6.86 6.37
CA THR A 7 3.39 -6.78 5.78
C THR A 7 3.79 -5.32 5.58
N GLY A 8 5.04 -4.98 5.88
CA GLY A 8 5.53 -3.61 5.78
C GLY A 8 5.26 -2.74 7.01
N THR A 9 5.21 -3.34 8.20
CA THR A 9 4.95 -2.61 9.46
C THR A 9 6.06 -1.63 9.87
N ALA A 10 7.29 -1.81 9.42
CA ALA A 10 8.37 -0.84 9.59
C ALA A 10 8.32 0.30 8.55
N GLY A 11 7.46 0.16 7.53
CA GLY A 11 7.17 1.19 6.54
C GLY A 11 6.30 2.32 7.09
N PHE A 12 6.18 3.41 6.34
CA PHE A 12 5.41 4.60 6.73
C PHE A 12 3.93 4.29 7.02
N ILE A 13 3.23 3.74 6.03
CA ILE A 13 1.79 3.48 6.13
C ILE A 13 1.52 2.33 7.10
N GLY A 14 2.32 1.24 7.03
CA GLY A 14 2.17 0.07 7.88
C GLY A 14 2.34 0.38 9.37
N PHE A 15 3.25 1.29 9.71
CA PHE A 15 3.43 1.78 11.07
C PHE A 15 2.18 2.48 11.61
N HIS A 16 1.59 3.40 10.85
CA HIS A 16 0.39 4.12 11.28
C HIS A 16 -0.83 3.21 11.35
N LEU A 17 -0.99 2.29 10.40
CA LEU A 17 -2.07 1.31 10.42
C LEU A 17 -1.95 0.39 11.64
N ALA A 18 -0.74 -0.14 11.91
CA ALA A 18 -0.51 -0.98 13.07
C ALA A 18 -0.86 -0.26 14.38
N ARG A 19 -0.44 1.02 14.53
CA ARG A 19 -0.81 1.83 15.70
C ARG A 19 -2.31 1.98 15.87
N LEU A 20 -3.02 2.29 14.80
CA LEU A 20 -4.48 2.44 14.82
C LEU A 20 -5.15 1.14 15.24
N LEU A 21 -4.80 0.01 14.64
CA LEU A 21 -5.40 -1.29 14.95
C LEU A 21 -5.10 -1.75 16.39
N LEU A 22 -3.88 -1.52 16.87
CA LEU A 22 -3.52 -1.81 18.26
C LEU A 22 -4.35 -0.98 19.26
N ALA A 23 -4.56 0.30 18.96
CA ALA A 23 -5.39 1.18 19.79
C ALA A 23 -6.87 0.75 19.82
N GLU A 24 -7.35 0.09 18.76
CA GLU A 24 -8.69 -0.48 18.67
C GLU A 24 -8.80 -1.92 19.20
N GLY A 25 -7.73 -2.46 19.81
CA GLY A 25 -7.75 -3.77 20.45
C GLY A 25 -7.56 -4.97 19.53
N PHE A 26 -7.05 -4.76 18.29
CA PHE A 26 -6.63 -5.87 17.42
C PHE A 26 -5.29 -6.44 17.90
N ARG A 27 -5.08 -7.73 17.60
CA ARG A 27 -3.74 -8.32 17.62
C ARG A 27 -3.09 -8.09 16.27
N VAL A 28 -1.93 -7.46 16.25
CA VAL A 28 -1.20 -7.14 15.01
C VAL A 28 0.09 -7.95 14.95
N VAL A 29 0.24 -8.71 13.87
CA VAL A 29 1.47 -9.42 13.54
C VAL A 29 2.15 -8.68 12.39
N GLY A 30 3.36 -8.17 12.61
CA GLY A 30 4.15 -7.48 11.61
C GLY A 30 5.07 -8.43 10.85
N TYR A 31 5.28 -8.18 9.55
CA TYR A 31 6.32 -8.80 8.74
C TYR A 31 7.01 -7.75 7.88
N ASP A 32 8.32 -7.57 8.01
CA ASP A 32 9.07 -6.54 7.28
C ASP A 32 10.50 -6.98 7.00
N GLY A 33 11.01 -6.71 5.81
CA GLY A 33 12.37 -7.08 5.40
C GLY A 33 13.45 -6.12 5.85
N MET A 34 13.11 -5.02 6.52
CA MET A 34 14.07 -3.98 6.99
C MET A 34 15.07 -3.52 5.93
N THR A 35 14.66 -3.53 4.65
CA THR A 35 15.53 -3.24 3.51
C THR A 35 16.23 -1.88 3.64
N PRO A 36 17.49 -1.74 3.15
CA PRO A 36 18.26 -0.50 3.27
C PRO A 36 17.95 0.54 2.17
N TYR A 37 16.74 0.52 1.61
CA TYR A 37 16.30 1.50 0.60
C TYR A 37 16.38 2.95 1.11
N TYR A 38 16.11 3.14 2.39
CA TYR A 38 16.44 4.32 3.17
C TYR A 38 16.94 3.85 4.56
N ASP A 39 17.46 4.77 5.38
CA ASP A 39 18.09 4.44 6.66
C ASP A 39 17.21 3.48 7.51
N PRO A 40 17.70 2.26 7.78
CA PRO A 40 16.99 1.29 8.60
C PRO A 40 16.75 1.74 10.05
N ALA A 41 17.51 2.73 10.54
CA ALA A 41 17.30 3.27 11.89
C ALA A 41 15.88 3.84 12.06
N LEU A 42 15.33 4.50 11.01
CA LEU A 42 13.96 4.98 11.00
C LEU A 42 12.95 3.83 11.10
N LYS A 43 13.22 2.72 10.41
CA LYS A 43 12.38 1.51 10.46
C LYS A 43 12.39 0.87 11.84
N ARG A 44 13.57 0.74 12.43
CA ARG A 44 13.74 0.21 13.80
C ARG A 44 13.05 1.09 14.83
N ALA A 45 13.15 2.41 14.73
CA ALA A 45 12.47 3.34 15.62
C ALA A 45 10.93 3.17 15.58
N ARG A 46 10.34 3.00 14.39
CA ARG A 46 8.91 2.68 14.25
C ARG A 46 8.56 1.36 14.93
N HIS A 47 9.33 0.29 14.74
CA HIS A 47 9.09 -0.99 15.39
C HIS A 47 9.26 -0.91 16.92
N GLN A 48 10.24 -0.16 17.43
CA GLN A 48 10.39 0.04 18.87
C GLN A 48 9.15 0.68 19.50
N ILE A 49 8.50 1.62 18.80
CA ILE A 49 7.24 2.22 19.26
C ILE A 49 6.12 1.18 19.26
N LEU A 50 5.99 0.37 18.21
CA LEU A 50 4.95 -0.66 18.11
C LEU A 50 5.11 -1.75 19.16
N LEU A 51 6.35 -2.15 19.47
CA LEU A 51 6.69 -3.17 20.48
C LEU A 51 6.33 -2.78 21.93
N GLN A 52 6.03 -1.50 22.17
CA GLN A 52 5.47 -1.07 23.46
C GLN A 52 4.03 -1.56 23.69
N SER A 53 3.35 -1.97 22.63
CA SER A 53 1.98 -2.50 22.71
C SER A 53 2.01 -4.02 22.84
N PRO A 54 1.39 -4.61 23.90
CA PRO A 54 1.41 -6.06 24.13
C PRO A 54 0.68 -6.84 23.02
N GLY A 55 -0.19 -6.20 22.26
CA GLY A 55 -0.89 -6.80 21.11
C GLY A 55 -0.05 -6.85 19.82
N PHE A 56 1.19 -6.33 19.82
CA PHE A 56 2.07 -6.33 18.66
C PHE A 56 3.15 -7.40 18.77
N SER A 57 3.32 -8.14 17.69
CA SER A 57 4.51 -8.96 17.45
C SER A 57 5.01 -8.75 16.03
N CYS A 58 6.30 -8.96 15.77
CA CYS A 58 6.84 -8.84 14.43
C CYS A 58 7.89 -9.90 14.14
N GLU A 59 8.00 -10.24 12.86
CA GLU A 59 9.07 -11.08 12.34
C GLU A 59 9.78 -10.34 11.19
N GLU A 60 11.11 -10.33 11.23
CA GLU A 60 11.93 -9.77 10.15
C GLU A 60 12.15 -10.84 9.09
N GLY A 61 11.74 -10.55 7.85
CA GLY A 61 11.88 -11.46 6.72
C GLY A 61 11.52 -10.81 5.40
N MET A 62 12.17 -11.28 4.34
CA MET A 62 11.89 -10.83 2.98
C MET A 62 10.65 -11.52 2.44
N LEU A 63 9.85 -10.80 1.63
CA LEU A 63 8.63 -11.36 1.01
C LEU A 63 8.93 -12.54 0.07
N GLU A 64 10.11 -12.58 -0.50
CA GLU A 64 10.58 -13.66 -1.37
C GLU A 64 10.80 -14.98 -0.64
N ASP A 65 10.98 -14.95 0.68
CA ASP A 65 11.11 -16.13 1.53
C ASP A 65 9.72 -16.75 1.83
N MET A 66 9.23 -17.51 0.87
CA MET A 66 7.93 -18.19 0.94
C MET A 66 7.81 -19.08 2.18
N ALA A 67 8.86 -19.85 2.48
CA ALA A 67 8.82 -20.81 3.58
C ALA A 67 8.63 -20.11 4.93
N ARG A 68 9.35 -19.01 5.12
CA ARG A 68 9.27 -18.19 6.34
C ARG A 68 7.91 -17.51 6.49
N LEU A 69 7.40 -16.89 5.42
CA LEU A 69 6.11 -16.23 5.43
C LEU A 69 4.96 -17.21 5.68
N GLN A 70 4.97 -18.39 5.05
CA GLN A 70 3.99 -19.44 5.30
C GLN A 70 4.06 -19.99 6.73
N ALA A 71 5.26 -20.20 7.26
CA ALA A 71 5.43 -20.64 8.65
C ALA A 71 4.81 -19.62 9.63
N LEU A 72 5.02 -18.32 9.37
CA LEU A 72 4.38 -17.24 10.14
C LEU A 72 2.85 -17.32 10.04
N CYS A 73 2.30 -17.40 8.85
CA CYS A 73 0.85 -17.45 8.64
C CYS A 73 0.21 -18.67 9.34
N ARG A 74 0.82 -19.84 9.25
CA ARG A 74 0.32 -21.06 9.92
C ARG A 74 0.39 -20.98 11.43
N ARG A 75 1.42 -20.36 12.00
CA ARG A 75 1.59 -20.15 13.43
C ARG A 75 0.60 -19.15 13.99
N GLU A 76 0.48 -18.00 13.32
CA GLU A 76 -0.28 -16.86 13.82
C GLU A 76 -1.77 -16.91 13.44
N ARG A 77 -2.13 -17.65 12.40
CA ARG A 77 -3.48 -17.83 11.86
C ARG A 77 -4.25 -16.50 11.73
N PRO A 78 -3.74 -15.54 10.94
CA PRO A 78 -4.40 -14.26 10.79
C PRO A 78 -5.78 -14.42 10.12
N GLU A 79 -6.77 -13.69 10.62
CA GLU A 79 -8.08 -13.59 9.98
C GLU A 79 -8.06 -12.61 8.80
N ILE A 80 -7.18 -11.62 8.89
CA ILE A 80 -7.02 -10.58 7.86
C ILE A 80 -5.53 -10.43 7.54
N ILE A 81 -5.23 -10.28 6.26
CA ILE A 81 -3.90 -9.90 5.79
C ILE A 81 -3.99 -8.53 5.12
N VAL A 82 -3.13 -7.60 5.56
CA VAL A 82 -2.96 -6.29 4.91
C VAL A 82 -1.55 -6.23 4.31
N HIS A 83 -1.46 -6.31 2.99
CA HIS A 83 -0.20 -6.32 2.27
C HIS A 83 0.19 -4.92 1.84
N LEU A 84 1.12 -4.29 2.58
CA LEU A 84 1.68 -2.96 2.31
C LEU A 84 3.17 -3.00 1.94
N ALA A 85 3.87 -4.10 2.24
CA ALA A 85 5.27 -4.25 1.89
C ALA A 85 5.45 -4.29 0.36
N ALA A 86 6.37 -3.48 -0.11
CA ALA A 86 6.73 -3.42 -1.52
C ALA A 86 8.06 -2.66 -1.69
N GLN A 87 8.77 -2.91 -2.78
CA GLN A 87 9.73 -1.93 -3.26
C GLN A 87 8.95 -0.79 -3.92
N ALA A 88 9.00 0.38 -3.29
CA ALA A 88 8.33 1.59 -3.74
C ALA A 88 9.35 2.58 -4.37
N GLY A 89 8.83 3.62 -5.04
CA GLY A 89 9.67 4.63 -5.68
C GLY A 89 9.74 4.44 -7.20
N VAL A 90 9.09 5.36 -7.94
CA VAL A 90 9.04 5.29 -9.41
C VAL A 90 10.42 5.38 -10.04
N ARG A 91 11.28 6.29 -9.55
CA ARG A 91 12.65 6.49 -10.10
C ARG A 91 13.57 5.32 -9.81
N TYR A 92 13.56 4.82 -8.61
CA TYR A 92 14.40 3.70 -8.23
C TYR A 92 14.12 2.43 -9.05
N SER A 93 12.94 2.32 -9.66
CA SER A 93 12.65 1.21 -10.58
C SER A 93 13.46 1.25 -11.88
N LEU A 94 14.05 2.40 -12.22
CA LEU A 94 14.98 2.53 -13.34
C LEU A 94 16.40 2.12 -12.96
N GLU A 95 16.78 2.31 -11.70
CA GLU A 95 18.11 2.03 -11.17
C GLU A 95 18.26 0.56 -10.73
N ASN A 96 17.24 0.03 -10.07
CA ASN A 96 17.22 -1.34 -9.56
C ASN A 96 15.91 -2.07 -9.91
N PRO A 97 15.67 -2.41 -11.18
CA PRO A 97 14.43 -3.05 -11.62
C PRO A 97 14.20 -4.43 -10.98
N ARG A 98 15.28 -5.17 -10.70
CA ARG A 98 15.20 -6.51 -10.13
C ARG A 98 14.51 -6.52 -8.76
N ALA A 99 14.77 -5.55 -7.90
CA ALA A 99 14.13 -5.43 -6.60
C ALA A 99 12.59 -5.30 -6.70
N TYR A 100 12.09 -4.73 -7.81
CA TYR A 100 10.63 -4.64 -8.04
C TYR A 100 10.03 -5.99 -8.48
N VAL A 101 10.75 -6.77 -9.25
CA VAL A 101 10.31 -8.12 -9.64
C VAL A 101 10.29 -9.03 -8.40
N GLU A 102 11.35 -9.01 -7.62
CA GLU A 102 11.48 -9.83 -6.41
C GLU A 102 10.42 -9.44 -5.36
N ALA A 103 10.42 -8.20 -4.89
CA ALA A 103 9.50 -7.78 -3.82
C ALA A 103 8.04 -7.66 -4.29
N ASN A 104 7.79 -7.06 -5.47
CA ASN A 104 6.42 -6.74 -5.86
C ASN A 104 5.71 -7.86 -6.63
N LEU A 105 6.42 -8.69 -7.40
CA LEU A 105 5.79 -9.81 -8.09
C LEU A 105 5.91 -11.10 -7.29
N LEU A 106 7.13 -11.58 -7.03
CA LEU A 106 7.34 -12.81 -6.29
C LEU A 106 6.83 -12.69 -4.85
N GLY A 107 7.15 -11.57 -4.18
CA GLY A 107 6.65 -11.31 -2.83
C GLY A 107 5.13 -11.22 -2.74
N ALA A 108 4.48 -10.54 -3.69
CA ALA A 108 3.02 -10.47 -3.73
C ALA A 108 2.37 -11.84 -4.02
N PHE A 109 2.97 -12.64 -4.91
CA PHE A 109 2.55 -14.02 -5.13
C PHE A 109 2.62 -14.84 -3.83
N ASN A 110 3.70 -14.74 -3.07
CA ASN A 110 3.85 -15.43 -1.81
C ASN A 110 2.78 -15.02 -0.78
N VAL A 111 2.41 -13.73 -0.74
CA VAL A 111 1.31 -13.25 0.11
C VAL A 111 -0.04 -13.82 -0.33
N LEU A 112 -0.31 -13.88 -1.63
CA LEU A 112 -1.52 -14.49 -2.18
C LEU A 112 -1.62 -15.98 -1.80
N GLU A 113 -0.51 -16.72 -1.89
CA GLU A 113 -0.48 -18.12 -1.44
C GLU A 113 -0.72 -18.24 0.08
N CYS A 114 -0.18 -17.34 0.89
CA CYS A 114 -0.47 -17.31 2.32
C CYS A 114 -1.94 -16.97 2.62
N ALA A 115 -2.56 -16.12 1.80
CA ALA A 115 -3.96 -15.74 1.98
C ALA A 115 -4.94 -16.90 1.67
N ARG A 116 -4.48 -17.98 1.04
CA ARG A 116 -5.25 -19.21 0.83
C ARG A 116 -5.24 -20.15 2.05
N GLU A 117 -4.39 -19.89 3.05
CA GLU A 117 -4.39 -20.71 4.28
C GLU A 117 -5.75 -20.61 5.00
N PRO A 118 -6.22 -21.73 5.58
CA PRO A 118 -7.51 -21.75 6.28
C PRO A 118 -7.58 -20.70 7.40
N GLY A 119 -8.64 -19.92 7.43
CA GLY A 119 -8.90 -18.89 8.45
C GLY A 119 -8.74 -17.46 7.95
N VAL A 120 -8.06 -17.23 6.84
CA VAL A 120 -8.01 -15.88 6.22
C VAL A 120 -9.36 -15.57 5.58
N GLN A 121 -10.00 -14.51 6.06
CA GLN A 121 -11.32 -14.07 5.65
C GLN A 121 -11.28 -12.90 4.67
N HIS A 122 -10.20 -12.11 4.69
CA HIS A 122 -10.04 -10.93 3.85
C HIS A 122 -8.56 -10.62 3.61
N LEU A 123 -8.20 -10.45 2.35
CA LEU A 123 -6.91 -9.93 1.92
C LEU A 123 -7.07 -8.50 1.42
N LEU A 124 -6.32 -7.56 1.98
CA LEU A 124 -6.24 -6.19 1.52
C LEU A 124 -4.85 -5.94 0.96
N MET A 125 -4.74 -5.39 -0.26
CA MET A 125 -3.45 -5.21 -0.93
C MET A 125 -3.27 -3.79 -1.47
N ALA A 126 -2.09 -3.20 -1.20
CA ALA A 126 -1.73 -1.91 -1.74
C ALA A 126 -1.36 -1.98 -3.22
N SER A 127 -2.10 -1.22 -4.04
CA SER A 127 -1.73 -0.79 -5.37
C SER A 127 -1.28 0.69 -5.34
N THR A 128 -1.40 1.41 -6.42
CA THR A 128 -0.93 2.79 -6.56
C THR A 128 -1.69 3.53 -7.66
N SER A 129 -1.86 4.83 -7.53
CA SER A 129 -2.36 5.68 -8.62
C SER A 129 -1.46 5.67 -9.87
N SER A 130 -0.20 5.23 -9.75
CA SER A 130 0.72 5.09 -10.89
C SER A 130 0.23 4.08 -11.94
N VAL A 131 -0.67 3.15 -11.60
CA VAL A 131 -1.26 2.19 -12.55
C VAL A 131 -2.12 2.87 -13.61
N TYR A 132 -2.65 4.06 -13.35
CA TYR A 132 -3.37 4.83 -14.35
C TYR A 132 -2.49 5.24 -15.54
N GLY A 133 -1.16 5.31 -15.34
CA GLY A 133 -0.17 5.42 -16.39
C GLY A 133 -0.41 6.60 -17.33
N ALA A 134 -0.65 6.29 -18.62
CA ALA A 134 -0.86 7.27 -19.68
C ALA A 134 -2.29 7.84 -19.76
N ASN A 135 -3.19 7.52 -18.80
CA ASN A 135 -4.54 8.09 -18.81
C ASN A 135 -4.49 9.61 -18.64
N THR A 136 -5.29 10.30 -19.43
CA THR A 136 -5.41 11.78 -19.42
C THR A 136 -6.72 12.27 -18.83
N GLU A 137 -7.72 11.41 -18.73
CA GLU A 137 -9.02 11.72 -18.15
C GLU A 137 -8.93 11.77 -16.63
N MET A 138 -9.27 12.89 -16.04
CA MET A 138 -9.23 13.15 -14.60
C MET A 138 -10.56 13.75 -14.13
N PRO A 139 -10.97 13.50 -12.86
CA PRO A 139 -10.30 12.68 -11.84
C PRO A 139 -10.24 11.21 -12.21
N PHE A 140 -9.21 10.49 -11.72
CA PHE A 140 -9.09 9.06 -11.94
C PHE A 140 -10.21 8.29 -11.23
N ALA A 141 -10.89 7.42 -11.96
CA ALA A 141 -11.91 6.51 -11.44
C ALA A 141 -11.42 5.05 -11.49
N GLU A 142 -11.87 4.24 -10.55
CA GLU A 142 -11.44 2.83 -10.40
C GLU A 142 -11.77 2.00 -11.64
N THR A 143 -12.86 2.33 -12.34
CA THR A 143 -13.34 1.66 -13.56
C THR A 143 -12.52 1.98 -14.81
N GLN A 144 -11.64 2.98 -14.75
CA GLN A 144 -10.76 3.32 -15.87
C GLN A 144 -9.75 2.22 -16.16
N LYS A 145 -9.47 1.99 -17.46
CA LYS A 145 -8.45 1.05 -17.90
C LYS A 145 -7.06 1.48 -17.45
N THR A 146 -6.24 0.52 -17.02
CA THR A 146 -4.85 0.73 -16.58
C THR A 146 -3.85 0.05 -17.53
N ALA A 147 -4.17 -0.02 -18.83
CA ALA A 147 -3.43 -0.82 -19.81
C ALA A 147 -2.04 -0.27 -20.21
N HIS A 148 -1.73 0.98 -19.87
CA HIS A 148 -0.50 1.63 -20.33
C HIS A 148 0.34 2.16 -19.15
N PRO A 149 0.93 1.29 -18.31
CA PRO A 149 1.80 1.71 -17.22
C PRO A 149 3.07 2.38 -17.78
N LEU A 150 3.50 3.47 -17.16
CA LEU A 150 4.65 4.26 -17.64
C LEU A 150 5.97 3.87 -16.95
N THR A 151 5.93 2.99 -15.95
CA THR A 151 7.11 2.56 -15.19
C THR A 151 7.01 1.10 -14.80
N LEU A 152 8.16 0.45 -14.54
CA LEU A 152 8.17 -0.92 -14.04
C LEU A 152 7.44 -1.03 -12.69
N TYR A 153 7.57 -0.03 -11.81
CA TYR A 153 6.81 0.01 -10.57
C TYR A 153 5.30 -0.08 -10.82
N ALA A 154 4.77 0.75 -11.73
CA ALA A 154 3.35 0.71 -12.08
C ALA A 154 2.96 -0.65 -12.69
N ALA A 155 3.79 -1.18 -13.58
CA ALA A 155 3.56 -2.49 -14.21
C ALA A 155 3.50 -3.62 -13.18
N THR A 156 4.41 -3.66 -12.20
CA THR A 156 4.37 -4.68 -11.14
C THR A 156 3.12 -4.54 -10.26
N LYS A 157 2.67 -3.33 -9.96
CA LYS A 157 1.45 -3.12 -9.19
C LYS A 157 0.18 -3.47 -9.98
N GLN A 158 0.14 -3.18 -11.28
CA GLN A 158 -0.94 -3.65 -12.16
C GLN A 158 -0.98 -5.17 -12.24
N ALA A 159 0.17 -5.83 -12.32
CA ALA A 159 0.24 -7.28 -12.27
C ALA A 159 -0.33 -7.84 -10.94
N ASN A 160 -0.10 -7.16 -9.81
CA ASN A 160 -0.69 -7.55 -8.54
C ASN A 160 -2.22 -7.45 -8.55
N GLU A 161 -2.79 -6.40 -9.18
CA GLU A 161 -4.25 -6.29 -9.34
C GLU A 161 -4.81 -7.48 -10.13
N ALA A 162 -4.15 -7.86 -11.23
CA ALA A 162 -4.56 -9.00 -12.05
C ALA A 162 -4.40 -10.35 -11.34
N MET A 163 -3.27 -10.59 -10.65
CA MET A 163 -3.05 -11.80 -9.86
C MET A 163 -4.08 -11.91 -8.73
N ALA A 164 -4.32 -10.85 -7.99
CA ALA A 164 -5.28 -10.83 -6.90
C ALA A 164 -6.71 -11.10 -7.38
N HIS A 165 -7.11 -10.56 -8.54
CA HIS A 165 -8.40 -10.89 -9.16
C HIS A 165 -8.52 -12.37 -9.52
N ALA A 166 -7.48 -12.96 -10.13
CA ALA A 166 -7.47 -14.38 -10.46
C ALA A 166 -7.59 -15.26 -9.21
N TYR A 167 -6.89 -14.91 -8.12
CA TYR A 167 -7.00 -15.61 -6.84
C TYR A 167 -8.39 -15.48 -6.22
N ALA A 168 -8.97 -14.29 -6.24
CA ALA A 168 -10.33 -14.07 -5.76
C ALA A 168 -11.35 -14.92 -6.55
N HIS A 169 -11.20 -15.02 -7.87
CA HIS A 169 -12.08 -15.83 -8.72
C HIS A 169 -11.95 -17.33 -8.44
N LEU A 170 -10.71 -17.84 -8.45
CA LEU A 170 -10.42 -19.28 -8.37
C LEU A 170 -10.70 -19.87 -6.98
N TRP A 171 -10.35 -19.14 -5.93
CA TRP A 171 -10.43 -19.64 -4.54
C TRP A 171 -11.48 -18.93 -3.70
N LYS A 172 -12.26 -18.05 -4.31
CA LYS A 172 -13.30 -17.25 -3.62
C LYS A 172 -12.75 -16.48 -2.42
N LEU A 173 -11.45 -16.09 -2.51
CA LEU A 173 -10.79 -15.27 -1.52
C LEU A 173 -11.29 -13.83 -1.64
N PRO A 174 -11.90 -13.24 -0.59
CA PRO A 174 -12.28 -11.83 -0.63
C PRO A 174 -11.03 -10.93 -0.68
N VAL A 175 -10.90 -10.11 -1.74
CA VAL A 175 -9.76 -9.23 -1.92
C VAL A 175 -10.21 -7.79 -2.16
N THR A 176 -9.69 -6.86 -1.36
CA THR A 176 -9.78 -5.42 -1.60
C THR A 176 -8.42 -4.89 -1.99
N MET A 177 -8.32 -4.34 -3.20
CA MET A 177 -7.14 -3.58 -3.63
C MET A 177 -7.35 -2.10 -3.36
N PHE A 178 -6.29 -1.36 -3.05
CA PHE A 178 -6.38 0.10 -2.94
C PHE A 178 -5.28 0.81 -3.70
N ARG A 179 -5.66 1.78 -4.52
CA ARG A 179 -4.76 2.68 -5.25
C ARG A 179 -4.51 3.91 -4.41
N PHE A 180 -3.32 3.97 -3.80
CA PHE A 180 -2.90 5.14 -3.03
C PHE A 180 -2.43 6.26 -3.97
N PHE A 181 -2.71 7.50 -3.55
CA PHE A 181 -2.15 8.71 -4.14
C PHE A 181 -0.91 9.16 -3.36
N THR A 182 -0.64 10.46 -3.25
CA THR A 182 0.57 10.93 -2.56
C THR A 182 0.30 11.04 -1.06
N VAL A 183 0.78 10.06 -0.30
CA VAL A 183 0.59 10.02 1.15
C VAL A 183 1.66 10.82 1.85
N TYR A 184 1.27 11.63 2.84
CA TYR A 184 2.17 12.46 3.64
C TYR A 184 1.79 12.43 5.11
N GLY A 185 2.70 12.89 5.98
CA GLY A 185 2.47 12.99 7.42
C GLY A 185 3.69 12.62 8.26
N PRO A 186 3.54 12.60 9.59
CA PRO A 186 4.61 12.26 10.52
C PRO A 186 5.19 10.87 10.23
N TRP A 187 6.47 10.68 10.53
CA TRP A 187 7.15 9.42 10.24
C TRP A 187 7.15 9.05 8.74
N GLY A 188 7.00 10.05 7.86
CA GLY A 188 7.01 9.87 6.41
C GLY A 188 8.32 9.28 5.89
N ARG A 189 8.32 8.94 4.60
CA ARG A 189 9.50 8.40 3.92
C ARG A 189 10.45 9.53 3.54
N PRO A 190 11.77 9.41 3.82
CA PRO A 190 12.74 10.47 3.55
C PRO A 190 13.03 10.70 2.05
N ASP A 191 12.68 9.75 1.18
CA ASP A 191 12.81 9.84 -0.27
C ASP A 191 11.65 10.60 -0.95
N MET A 192 10.58 10.93 -0.21
CA MET A 192 9.43 11.67 -0.74
C MET A 192 9.70 13.19 -0.80
N ALA A 193 9.04 13.84 -1.76
CA ALA A 193 9.24 15.27 -2.03
C ALA A 193 9.05 16.15 -0.80
N LEU A 194 8.00 15.92 0.01
CA LEU A 194 7.76 16.68 1.23
C LEU A 194 8.99 16.68 2.16
N PHE A 195 9.51 15.49 2.47
CA PHE A 195 10.64 15.37 3.37
C PHE A 195 11.90 16.03 2.77
N ARG A 196 12.17 15.79 1.49
CA ARG A 196 13.32 16.37 0.78
C ARG A 196 13.26 17.89 0.73
N PHE A 197 12.09 18.46 0.49
CA PHE A 197 11.90 19.90 0.39
C PHE A 197 12.03 20.59 1.75
N VAL A 198 11.40 20.03 2.78
CA VAL A 198 11.53 20.55 4.16
C VAL A 198 12.98 20.48 4.63
N LYS A 199 13.67 19.35 4.37
CA LYS A 199 15.09 19.21 4.72
C LYS A 199 15.94 20.27 4.02
N ALA A 200 15.81 20.41 2.71
CA ALA A 200 16.55 21.39 1.93
C ALA A 200 16.29 22.83 2.41
N ALA A 201 15.03 23.18 2.71
CA ALA A 201 14.67 24.48 3.25
C ALA A 201 15.35 24.77 4.61
N LEU A 202 15.38 23.77 5.50
CA LEU A 202 16.04 23.90 6.82
C LEU A 202 17.58 23.98 6.72
N GLU A 203 18.18 23.33 5.73
CA GLU A 203 19.63 23.31 5.51
C GLU A 203 20.10 24.46 4.60
N GLY A 204 19.19 25.27 4.06
CA GLY A 204 19.50 26.36 3.12
C GLY A 204 19.96 25.88 1.74
N GLU A 205 19.61 24.63 1.39
CA GLU A 205 20.00 24.01 0.13
C GLU A 205 18.91 24.24 -0.96
N PRO A 206 19.32 24.31 -2.25
CA PRO A 206 18.37 24.52 -3.34
C PRO A 206 17.44 23.31 -3.54
N ILE A 207 16.18 23.58 -3.82
CA ILE A 207 15.17 22.56 -4.18
C ILE A 207 15.14 22.39 -5.70
N GLU A 208 15.34 21.17 -6.19
CA GLU A 208 15.16 20.83 -7.60
C GLU A 208 13.66 20.66 -7.96
N ILE A 209 13.14 21.55 -8.78
CA ILE A 209 11.78 21.50 -9.27
C ILE A 209 11.76 20.94 -10.70
N TYR A 210 11.13 19.77 -10.85
CA TYR A 210 11.01 19.12 -12.17
C TYR A 210 9.83 19.67 -12.97
N ASN A 211 9.92 19.56 -14.32
CA ASN A 211 8.90 20.00 -15.25
C ASN A 211 8.46 21.46 -15.02
N HIS A 212 9.40 22.33 -14.65
CA HIS A 212 9.15 23.74 -14.34
C HIS A 212 7.99 23.95 -13.33
N GLY A 213 7.78 23.02 -12.41
CA GLY A 213 6.67 23.08 -11.46
C GLY A 213 5.27 22.79 -12.04
N ARG A 214 5.16 22.50 -13.32
CA ARG A 214 3.88 22.26 -14.00
C ARG A 214 3.37 20.84 -13.75
N MET A 215 3.12 20.55 -12.49
CA MET A 215 2.50 19.29 -12.03
C MET A 215 1.63 19.54 -10.83
N ALA A 216 0.68 18.66 -10.62
CA ALA A 216 -0.16 18.66 -9.43
C ALA A 216 -0.25 17.24 -8.87
N ARG A 217 -0.57 17.13 -7.58
CA ARG A 217 -0.76 15.87 -6.88
C ARG A 217 -1.99 15.93 -6.01
N ASP A 218 -2.60 14.78 -5.78
CA ASP A 218 -3.53 14.58 -4.69
C ASP A 218 -2.72 14.15 -3.47
N PHE A 219 -2.80 14.93 -2.39
CA PHE A 219 -2.10 14.69 -1.13
C PHE A 219 -3.08 14.14 -0.10
N THR A 220 -2.81 12.94 0.38
CA THR A 220 -3.63 12.26 1.38
C THR A 220 -2.89 12.19 2.70
N TYR A 221 -3.47 12.72 3.77
CA TYR A 221 -2.85 12.64 5.09
C TYR A 221 -2.89 11.20 5.62
N VAL A 222 -1.80 10.75 6.23
CA VAL A 222 -1.62 9.33 6.56
C VAL A 222 -2.68 8.79 7.52
N THR A 223 -3.19 9.61 8.46
CA THR A 223 -4.25 9.16 9.38
C THR A 223 -5.58 8.93 8.66
N ASP A 224 -5.91 9.75 7.67
CA ASP A 224 -7.12 9.59 6.88
C ASP A 224 -7.04 8.34 6.01
N LEU A 225 -5.87 8.12 5.40
CA LEU A 225 -5.60 6.92 4.63
C LEU A 225 -5.73 5.65 5.46
N VAL A 226 -5.07 5.57 6.63
CA VAL A 226 -5.15 4.35 7.46
C VAL A 226 -6.53 4.16 8.08
N ARG A 227 -7.29 5.23 8.32
CA ARG A 227 -8.71 5.14 8.70
C ARG A 227 -9.54 4.54 7.57
N GLY A 228 -9.29 4.95 6.32
CA GLY A 228 -9.93 4.33 5.15
C GLY A 228 -9.65 2.83 5.07
N ILE A 229 -8.37 2.41 5.21
CA ILE A 229 -8.00 1.00 5.25
C ILE A 229 -8.73 0.28 6.40
N ARG A 230 -8.76 0.89 7.59
CA ARG A 230 -9.42 0.31 8.77
C ARG A 230 -10.91 0.03 8.52
N LEU A 231 -11.61 0.95 7.89
CA LEU A 231 -13.03 0.76 7.56
C LEU A 231 -13.23 -0.38 6.54
N LEU A 232 -12.31 -0.51 5.59
CA LEU A 232 -12.34 -1.59 4.59
C LEU A 232 -12.10 -2.98 5.18
N LEU A 233 -11.43 -3.11 6.35
CA LEU A 233 -11.23 -4.41 6.99
C LEU A 233 -12.56 -5.14 7.30
N ASP A 234 -13.61 -4.37 7.58
CA ASP A 234 -14.91 -4.90 8.03
C ASP A 234 -15.90 -5.13 6.88
N VAL A 235 -15.52 -4.80 5.65
CA VAL A 235 -16.38 -4.90 4.47
C VAL A 235 -15.70 -5.70 3.34
N PRO A 236 -15.41 -7.00 3.56
CA PRO A 236 -14.86 -7.85 2.51
C PRO A 236 -15.81 -7.87 1.31
N PRO A 237 -15.28 -7.78 0.08
CA PRO A 237 -16.13 -7.87 -1.10
C PRO A 237 -16.79 -9.24 -1.20
N VAL A 238 -18.01 -9.26 -1.68
CA VAL A 238 -18.78 -10.48 -1.94
C VAL A 238 -19.02 -10.56 -3.45
N GLU A 239 -18.86 -11.75 -4.02
CA GLU A 239 -19.20 -11.99 -5.42
C GLU A 239 -20.69 -11.72 -5.63
N PRO A 240 -21.09 -10.89 -6.60
CA PRO A 240 -22.49 -10.58 -6.82
C PRO A 240 -23.24 -11.80 -7.35
N ALA A 241 -24.48 -11.97 -6.96
CA ALA A 241 -25.33 -13.03 -7.47
C ALA A 241 -25.67 -12.82 -8.96
N CYS A 242 -25.74 -11.55 -9.38
CA CYS A 242 -25.94 -11.14 -10.78
C CYS A 242 -25.06 -9.91 -11.07
N PRO A 243 -24.42 -9.82 -12.24
CA PRO A 243 -23.70 -8.61 -12.64
C PRO A 243 -24.53 -7.32 -12.60
N ALA A 244 -25.85 -7.42 -12.73
CA ALA A 244 -26.77 -6.28 -12.64
C ALA A 244 -26.90 -5.71 -11.21
N ASP A 245 -26.45 -6.43 -10.18
CA ASP A 245 -26.47 -5.97 -8.79
C ASP A 245 -25.31 -4.99 -8.49
N ILE A 246 -24.35 -4.87 -9.42
CA ILE A 246 -23.22 -3.94 -9.28
C ILE A 246 -23.71 -2.53 -9.57
N LEU A 247 -23.51 -1.63 -8.60
CA LEU A 247 -23.91 -0.24 -8.76
C LEU A 247 -23.07 0.46 -9.85
N PRO A 248 -23.65 1.39 -10.60
CA PRO A 248 -22.90 2.20 -11.57
C PRO A 248 -21.70 2.88 -10.91
N GLY A 249 -20.51 2.70 -11.50
CA GLY A 249 -19.24 3.25 -10.97
C GLY A 249 -18.57 2.39 -9.89
N ASP A 250 -19.20 1.33 -9.38
CA ASP A 250 -18.53 0.39 -8.49
C ASP A 250 -17.51 -0.46 -9.26
N SER A 251 -16.38 -0.71 -8.65
CA SER A 251 -15.30 -1.54 -9.18
C SER A 251 -15.39 -3.01 -8.78
N LEU A 252 -16.49 -3.43 -8.14
CA LEU A 252 -16.72 -4.83 -7.78
C LEU A 252 -16.69 -5.71 -9.03
N SER A 253 -15.92 -6.80 -8.96
CA SER A 253 -15.87 -7.76 -10.07
C SER A 253 -17.19 -8.48 -10.24
N PRO A 254 -17.69 -8.67 -11.51
CA PRO A 254 -18.90 -9.41 -11.77
C PRO A 254 -18.77 -10.93 -11.56
N VAL A 255 -17.55 -11.44 -11.33
CA VAL A 255 -17.23 -12.88 -11.31
C VAL A 255 -16.34 -13.31 -10.15
N ALA A 256 -16.07 -12.40 -9.21
CA ALA A 256 -15.18 -12.68 -8.08
C ALA A 256 -15.49 -11.76 -6.88
N PRO A 257 -15.21 -12.20 -5.64
CA PRO A 257 -15.25 -11.32 -4.47
C PRO A 257 -14.02 -10.41 -4.45
N TRP A 258 -13.91 -9.52 -5.43
CA TRP A 258 -12.76 -8.62 -5.64
C TRP A 258 -13.24 -7.21 -5.92
N ARG A 259 -12.65 -6.24 -5.25
CA ARG A 259 -12.91 -4.82 -5.44
C ARG A 259 -11.61 -4.04 -5.42
N ILE A 260 -11.57 -2.94 -6.17
CA ILE A 260 -10.50 -1.95 -6.10
C ILE A 260 -11.10 -0.61 -5.66
N VAL A 261 -10.37 0.16 -4.86
CA VAL A 261 -10.79 1.50 -4.42
C VAL A 261 -9.63 2.49 -4.51
N ASN A 262 -9.92 3.71 -4.91
CA ASN A 262 -8.99 4.82 -4.76
C ASN A 262 -9.04 5.33 -3.32
N ILE A 263 -7.86 5.53 -2.71
CA ILE A 263 -7.77 6.22 -1.41
C ILE A 263 -6.93 7.48 -1.62
N GLY A 264 -7.62 8.59 -1.78
CA GLY A 264 -7.08 9.93 -2.02
C GLY A 264 -7.90 10.97 -1.27
N ASN A 265 -7.52 12.24 -1.41
CA ASN A 265 -8.23 13.38 -0.84
C ASN A 265 -9.16 14.07 -1.86
N SER A 266 -9.14 13.62 -3.11
CA SER A 266 -9.93 14.17 -4.23
C SER A 266 -9.65 15.66 -4.50
N THR A 267 -8.49 16.16 -4.07
CA THR A 267 -8.09 17.56 -4.23
C THR A 267 -6.76 17.65 -4.97
N ARG A 268 -6.78 18.37 -6.09
CA ARG A 268 -5.59 18.60 -6.92
C ARG A 268 -4.81 19.80 -6.39
N VAL A 269 -3.61 19.59 -5.86
CA VAL A 269 -2.71 20.63 -5.37
C VAL A 269 -1.58 20.86 -6.37
N PRO A 270 -1.44 22.08 -6.93
CA PRO A 270 -0.27 22.45 -7.74
C PRO A 270 1.03 22.32 -6.94
N LEU A 271 2.12 21.88 -7.61
CA LEU A 271 3.40 21.69 -6.92
C LEU A 271 3.93 23.02 -6.32
N MET A 272 3.75 24.14 -7.03
CA MET A 272 4.26 25.44 -6.56
C MET A 272 3.50 25.94 -5.31
N ASP A 273 2.20 25.66 -5.19
CA ASP A 273 1.43 25.98 -3.98
C ASP A 273 1.97 25.18 -2.79
N PHE A 274 2.28 23.90 -3.02
CA PHE A 274 2.90 23.03 -2.01
C PHE A 274 4.29 23.53 -1.58
N VAL A 275 5.13 24.01 -2.52
CA VAL A 275 6.44 24.60 -2.20
C VAL A 275 6.26 25.86 -1.35
N THR A 276 5.35 26.75 -1.75
CA THR A 276 5.06 28.00 -1.03
C THR A 276 4.60 27.76 0.42
N GLU A 277 3.82 26.70 0.66
CA GLU A 277 3.41 26.33 2.03
C GLU A 277 4.59 25.82 2.89
N ILE A 278 5.61 25.20 2.28
CA ILE A 278 6.81 24.76 3.00
C ILE A 278 7.72 25.94 3.34
N GLU A 279 7.75 26.98 2.51
CA GLU A 279 8.57 28.19 2.71
C GLU A 279 8.02 29.14 3.79
N ARG A 280 6.75 28.99 4.16
CA ARG A 280 6.08 29.76 5.25
C ARG A 280 6.42 29.22 6.63
#